data_2b246f70cf727898c871855a9d4288f2
#
_entry.id   2b246f70cf727898c871855a9d4288f2
#
_cell.length_a   1.000
_cell.length_b   1.000
_cell.length_c   1.000
_cell.angle_alpha   90.00
_cell.angle_beta   90.00
_cell.angle_gamma   90.00
#
_symmetry.space_group_name_H-M   'P 1'
#
loop_
_entity.id
_entity.type
_entity.pdbx_description
1 polymer ?
#
loop_
_entity_poly.entity_id
_entity_poly.type
_entity_poly.pdbx_seq_one_letter_code
_entity_poly.pdbx_strand_id
1 'polypeptide(L)'
;MAASEMSYRTLGSTGERVSAIGLGGHHLGIPSVGETLAIRIIHRAVERGITFMDNSWDYNDGASEVRMGKALAAGGRRDKVFLMTKIDGRSRKEAARQLDQSLKRLRTDVIDLVQHHEVIRFDDPHRIFDPEGAHAALEEARAAGKVRYVGFTGHKDPHIHLHTLEVAREHGVRFDAVQMPLNVMDAHYRSFEKRVLPELVRDGIGVLGMKSMGNGVILKSGTVTPVECLHYALNLPTSVVITGCESIEILDQAIDAAASFRPLSDDDVAALLAKTAPAAATGAWEPFKTSSIFDSTAVHPEWLGEESERVQALSPG
;
A
#
# COMPACT_ATOMS: atom_id res chain seq x y z
N MET A 1 13.25 -28.71 13.13
CA MET A 1 13.09 -27.34 13.67
C MET A 1 11.63 -26.99 13.50
N ALA A 2 10.92 -26.56 14.55
CA ALA A 2 9.56 -26.04 14.41
C ALA A 2 9.58 -24.86 13.44
N ALA A 3 8.67 -24.85 12.45
CA ALA A 3 8.50 -23.72 11.59
C ALA A 3 8.18 -22.51 12.50
N SER A 4 8.93 -21.43 12.39
CA SER A 4 8.61 -20.22 13.15
C SER A 4 7.28 -19.69 12.65
N GLU A 5 6.38 -19.40 13.61
CA GLU A 5 5.01 -18.95 13.27
C GLU A 5 5.01 -17.52 12.72
N MET A 6 4.06 -17.23 11.83
CA MET A 6 3.81 -15.89 11.32
C MET A 6 3.51 -14.93 12.48
N SER A 7 4.18 -13.78 12.49
CA SER A 7 3.91 -12.71 13.45
C SER A 7 2.69 -11.91 13.02
N TYR A 8 1.83 -11.54 13.99
CA TYR A 8 0.64 -10.73 13.77
C TYR A 8 0.68 -9.43 14.56
N ARG A 9 0.20 -8.34 13.96
CA ARG A 9 0.17 -7.00 14.55
C ARG A 9 -1.23 -6.41 14.47
N THR A 10 -1.52 -5.43 15.30
CA THR A 10 -2.77 -4.68 15.21
C THR A 10 -2.69 -3.61 14.13
N LEU A 11 -3.74 -3.47 13.34
CA LEU A 11 -3.85 -2.41 12.32
C LEU A 11 -4.31 -1.11 12.97
N GLY A 12 -3.37 -0.29 13.41
CA GLY A 12 -3.67 0.95 14.12
C GLY A 12 -4.66 0.76 15.26
N SER A 13 -5.67 1.63 15.34
CA SER A 13 -6.75 1.57 16.34
C SER A 13 -8.00 0.81 15.87
N THR A 14 -7.95 0.10 14.72
CA THR A 14 -9.10 -0.64 14.16
C THR A 14 -9.47 -1.88 14.98
N GLY A 15 -8.53 -2.41 15.75
CA GLY A 15 -8.67 -3.69 16.47
C GLY A 15 -8.38 -4.93 15.60
N GLU A 16 -8.25 -4.78 14.28
CA GLU A 16 -7.95 -5.87 13.36
C GLU A 16 -6.53 -6.42 13.56
N ARG A 17 -6.42 -7.72 13.64
CA ARG A 17 -5.13 -8.42 13.71
C ARG A 17 -4.74 -8.95 12.34
N VAL A 18 -3.62 -8.47 11.82
CA VAL A 18 -3.13 -8.81 10.49
C VAL A 18 -1.70 -9.35 10.56
N SER A 19 -1.30 -10.15 9.57
CA SER A 19 0.08 -10.64 9.48
C SER A 19 1.07 -9.48 9.29
N ALA A 20 2.23 -9.54 9.95
CA ALA A 20 3.24 -8.50 9.88
C ALA A 20 3.81 -8.31 8.45
N ILE A 21 3.69 -9.34 7.59
CA ILE A 21 3.95 -9.28 6.15
C ILE A 21 2.61 -9.36 5.42
N GLY A 22 2.43 -8.49 4.39
CA GLY A 22 1.32 -8.51 3.45
C GLY A 22 1.76 -8.88 2.04
N LEU A 23 0.90 -9.57 1.29
CA LEU A 23 1.16 -9.92 -0.10
C LEU A 23 0.71 -8.79 -1.04
N GLY A 24 1.67 -8.18 -1.76
CA GLY A 24 1.43 -7.12 -2.74
C GLY A 24 0.92 -7.66 -4.08
N GLY A 25 -0.18 -7.10 -4.56
CA GLY A 25 -0.88 -7.54 -5.77
C GLY A 25 -0.22 -7.16 -7.08
N HIS A 26 0.54 -6.04 -7.14
CA HIS A 26 1.08 -5.55 -8.42
C HIS A 26 1.82 -6.66 -9.20
N HIS A 27 2.72 -7.38 -8.56
CA HIS A 27 3.50 -8.44 -9.20
C HIS A 27 2.65 -9.64 -9.63
N LEU A 28 1.54 -9.89 -8.95
CA LEU A 28 0.63 -10.99 -9.30
C LEU A 28 -0.13 -10.73 -10.61
N GLY A 29 -0.26 -9.46 -11.03
CA GLY A 29 -0.92 -9.06 -12.27
C GLY A 29 -0.03 -9.12 -13.51
N ILE A 30 1.30 -9.05 -13.37
CA ILE A 30 2.22 -8.95 -14.51
C ILE A 30 2.12 -10.17 -15.45
N PRO A 31 2.25 -9.95 -16.79
CA PRO A 31 2.08 -11.04 -17.76
C PRO A 31 3.03 -12.22 -17.54
N SER A 32 4.28 -11.96 -17.16
CA SER A 32 5.31 -12.99 -16.97
C SER A 32 5.02 -13.95 -15.81
N VAL A 33 4.29 -13.54 -14.79
CA VAL A 33 3.86 -14.42 -13.68
C VAL A 33 2.74 -15.35 -14.13
N GLY A 34 1.82 -14.84 -14.95
CA GLY A 34 0.67 -15.62 -15.41
C GLY A 34 -0.34 -15.95 -14.29
N GLU A 35 -1.56 -16.31 -14.69
CA GLU A 35 -2.67 -16.52 -13.75
C GLU A 35 -2.44 -17.74 -12.84
N THR A 36 -2.00 -18.87 -13.42
CA THR A 36 -1.82 -20.12 -12.66
C THR A 36 -0.79 -19.97 -11.53
N LEU A 37 0.34 -19.32 -11.79
CA LEU A 37 1.36 -19.09 -10.77
C LEU A 37 0.89 -18.06 -9.74
N ALA A 38 0.23 -16.99 -10.16
CA ALA A 38 -0.33 -15.98 -9.26
C ALA A 38 -1.31 -16.61 -8.25
N ILE A 39 -2.24 -17.46 -8.72
CA ILE A 39 -3.17 -18.17 -7.85
C ILE A 39 -2.44 -19.08 -6.85
N ARG A 40 -1.41 -19.81 -7.31
CA ARG A 40 -0.58 -20.67 -6.44
C ARG A 40 0.14 -19.86 -5.36
N ILE A 41 0.71 -18.68 -5.72
CA ILE A 41 1.36 -17.77 -4.77
C ILE A 41 0.35 -17.32 -3.70
N ILE A 42 -0.85 -16.88 -4.09
CA ILE A 42 -1.89 -16.44 -3.15
C ILE A 42 -2.32 -17.59 -2.23
N HIS A 43 -2.57 -18.78 -2.77
CA HIS A 43 -2.93 -19.94 -1.97
C HIS A 43 -1.82 -20.28 -0.96
N ARG A 44 -0.57 -20.33 -1.41
CA ARG A 44 0.60 -20.58 -0.55
C ARG A 44 0.75 -19.52 0.54
N ALA A 45 0.52 -18.24 0.21
CA ALA A 45 0.57 -17.15 1.18
C ALA A 45 -0.46 -17.34 2.30
N VAL A 46 -1.72 -17.64 1.95
CA VAL A 46 -2.78 -17.92 2.94
C VAL A 46 -2.46 -19.16 3.79
N GLU A 47 -1.98 -20.24 3.17
CA GLU A 47 -1.60 -21.47 3.86
C GLU A 47 -0.43 -21.27 4.83
N ARG A 48 0.49 -20.34 4.50
CA ARG A 48 1.63 -19.97 5.35
C ARG A 48 1.31 -18.86 6.37
N GLY A 49 0.05 -18.43 6.50
CA GLY A 49 -0.42 -17.50 7.53
C GLY A 49 -0.38 -16.02 7.16
N ILE A 50 -0.15 -15.66 5.90
CA ILE A 50 -0.37 -14.28 5.45
C ILE A 50 -1.86 -14.02 5.42
N THR A 51 -2.30 -13.00 6.15
CA THR A 51 -3.70 -12.58 6.19
C THR A 51 -3.94 -11.24 5.49
N PHE A 52 -2.92 -10.45 5.21
CA PHE A 52 -3.08 -9.14 4.56
C PHE A 52 -2.81 -9.24 3.06
N MET A 53 -3.82 -8.90 2.24
CA MET A 53 -3.77 -8.91 0.77
C MET A 53 -3.93 -7.49 0.25
N ASP A 54 -2.89 -6.98 -0.42
CA ASP A 54 -2.87 -5.65 -1.04
C ASP A 54 -3.15 -5.75 -2.53
N ASN A 55 -4.04 -4.91 -3.06
CA ASN A 55 -4.30 -4.78 -4.48
C ASN A 55 -4.55 -3.31 -4.87
N SER A 56 -4.86 -3.06 -6.14
CA SER A 56 -5.32 -1.77 -6.67
C SER A 56 -6.14 -1.98 -7.94
N TRP A 57 -7.10 -1.09 -8.16
CA TRP A 57 -7.96 -1.08 -9.33
C TRP A 57 -7.15 -1.00 -10.65
N ASP A 58 -6.07 -0.22 -10.67
CA ASP A 58 -5.21 0.03 -11.84
C ASP A 58 -4.19 -1.08 -12.10
N TYR A 59 -3.84 -1.90 -11.11
CA TYR A 59 -2.73 -2.85 -11.24
C TYR A 59 -2.90 -3.81 -12.42
N ASN A 60 -2.05 -3.59 -13.44
CA ASN A 60 -2.02 -4.38 -14.67
C ASN A 60 -3.41 -4.43 -15.35
N ASP A 61 -4.06 -3.28 -15.53
CA ASP A 61 -5.40 -3.12 -16.12
C ASP A 61 -6.46 -3.99 -15.42
N GLY A 62 -6.33 -4.15 -14.11
CA GLY A 62 -7.22 -4.95 -13.26
C GLY A 62 -6.93 -6.45 -13.26
N ALA A 63 -5.95 -6.93 -13.99
CA ALA A 63 -5.59 -8.36 -14.00
C ALA A 63 -5.17 -8.86 -12.61
N SER A 64 -4.56 -8.00 -11.78
CA SER A 64 -4.19 -8.34 -10.42
C SER A 64 -5.42 -8.64 -9.56
N GLU A 65 -6.43 -7.77 -9.57
CA GLU A 65 -7.69 -8.00 -8.83
C GLU A 65 -8.44 -9.23 -9.33
N VAL A 66 -8.48 -9.46 -10.65
CA VAL A 66 -9.13 -10.64 -11.24
C VAL A 66 -8.47 -11.93 -10.75
N ARG A 67 -7.13 -12.00 -10.75
CA ARG A 67 -6.39 -13.18 -10.29
C ARG A 67 -6.56 -13.40 -8.79
N MET A 68 -6.51 -12.34 -7.99
CA MET A 68 -6.74 -12.40 -6.54
C MET A 68 -8.16 -12.85 -6.22
N GLY A 69 -9.16 -12.29 -6.89
CA GLY A 69 -10.56 -12.67 -6.72
C GLY A 69 -10.80 -14.15 -7.05
N LYS A 70 -10.21 -14.67 -8.14
CA LYS A 70 -10.27 -16.11 -8.46
C LYS A 70 -9.64 -16.97 -7.36
N ALA A 71 -8.48 -16.57 -6.85
CA ALA A 71 -7.76 -17.32 -5.82
C ALA A 71 -8.51 -17.36 -4.48
N LEU A 72 -9.11 -16.25 -4.07
CA LEU A 72 -9.80 -16.13 -2.78
C LEU A 72 -11.21 -16.69 -2.79
N ALA A 73 -11.90 -16.74 -3.94
CA ALA A 73 -13.27 -17.24 -4.06
C ALA A 73 -13.41 -18.73 -3.76
N ALA A 74 -12.33 -19.51 -3.79
CA ALA A 74 -12.36 -20.94 -3.57
C ALA A 74 -11.90 -21.33 -2.15
N GLY A 75 -12.56 -22.32 -1.54
CA GLY A 75 -12.12 -22.96 -0.30
C GLY A 75 -12.16 -22.07 0.95
N GLY A 76 -13.09 -21.10 1.02
CA GLY A 76 -13.26 -20.21 2.18
C GLY A 76 -12.04 -19.35 2.48
N ARG A 77 -11.21 -19.02 1.46
CA ARG A 77 -9.99 -18.23 1.65
C ARG A 77 -10.28 -16.75 1.88
N ARG A 78 -11.38 -16.22 1.30
CA ARG A 78 -11.77 -14.83 1.53
C ARG A 78 -11.94 -14.51 3.01
N ASP A 79 -12.52 -15.41 3.77
CA ASP A 79 -12.79 -15.24 5.21
C ASP A 79 -11.52 -15.30 6.08
N LYS A 80 -10.41 -15.73 5.50
CA LYS A 80 -9.12 -15.86 6.20
C LYS A 80 -8.20 -14.65 6.00
N VAL A 81 -8.63 -13.68 5.18
CA VAL A 81 -7.78 -12.56 4.81
C VAL A 81 -8.44 -11.21 5.03
N PHE A 82 -7.64 -10.24 5.37
CA PHE A 82 -7.95 -8.82 5.32
C PHE A 82 -7.60 -8.32 3.91
N LEU A 83 -8.60 -8.00 3.13
CA LEU A 83 -8.46 -7.64 1.73
C LEU A 83 -8.48 -6.13 1.54
N MET A 84 -7.42 -5.62 0.91
CA MET A 84 -7.29 -4.20 0.58
C MET A 84 -7.23 -4.00 -0.93
N THR A 85 -7.86 -2.94 -1.40
CA THR A 85 -7.63 -2.39 -2.75
C THR A 85 -7.55 -0.87 -2.72
N LYS A 86 -7.32 -0.25 -3.87
CA LYS A 86 -7.16 1.20 -4.02
C LYS A 86 -7.94 1.68 -5.23
N ILE A 87 -8.36 2.93 -5.20
CA ILE A 87 -9.03 3.62 -6.29
C ILE A 87 -8.28 4.91 -6.66
N ASP A 88 -8.20 5.21 -7.94
CA ASP A 88 -7.52 6.38 -8.48
C ASP A 88 -8.45 7.58 -8.65
N GLY A 89 -9.75 7.34 -8.78
CA GLY A 89 -10.77 8.38 -8.96
C GLY A 89 -10.70 9.46 -7.88
N ARG A 90 -10.77 10.73 -8.31
CA ARG A 90 -10.87 11.89 -7.42
C ARG A 90 -12.28 12.43 -7.36
N SER A 91 -13.09 12.23 -8.42
CA SER A 91 -14.51 12.55 -8.37
C SER A 91 -15.33 11.40 -7.75
N ARG A 92 -16.46 11.73 -7.12
CA ARG A 92 -17.39 10.77 -6.50
C ARG A 92 -17.87 9.72 -7.49
N LYS A 93 -18.25 10.15 -8.71
CA LYS A 93 -18.71 9.26 -9.78
C LYS A 93 -17.64 8.25 -10.18
N GLU A 94 -16.42 8.71 -10.39
CA GLU A 94 -15.32 7.85 -10.83
C GLU A 94 -14.86 6.89 -9.72
N ALA A 95 -14.76 7.38 -8.50
CA ALA A 95 -14.45 6.56 -7.33
C ALA A 95 -15.47 5.43 -7.12
N ALA A 96 -16.76 5.74 -7.19
CA ALA A 96 -17.82 4.73 -7.09
C ALA A 96 -17.73 3.69 -8.22
N ARG A 97 -17.49 4.13 -9.47
CA ARG A 97 -17.33 3.25 -10.62
C ARG A 97 -16.16 2.28 -10.44
N GLN A 98 -15.00 2.79 -10.02
CA GLN A 98 -13.80 1.99 -9.80
C GLN A 98 -14.00 1.00 -8.64
N LEU A 99 -14.62 1.42 -7.54
CA LEU A 99 -14.96 0.54 -6.43
C LEU A 99 -15.89 -0.61 -6.85
N ASP A 100 -16.95 -0.33 -7.59
CA ASP A 100 -17.87 -1.38 -8.07
C ASP A 100 -17.16 -2.35 -9.02
N GLN A 101 -16.21 -1.88 -9.83
CA GLN A 101 -15.36 -2.74 -10.65
C GLN A 101 -14.43 -3.61 -9.80
N SER A 102 -13.82 -3.05 -8.75
CA SER A 102 -12.95 -3.78 -7.82
C SER A 102 -13.72 -4.89 -7.10
N LEU A 103 -14.91 -4.60 -6.55
CA LEU A 103 -15.77 -5.61 -5.93
C LEU A 103 -16.06 -6.78 -6.88
N LYS A 104 -16.40 -6.46 -8.14
CA LYS A 104 -16.68 -7.47 -9.17
C LYS A 104 -15.44 -8.31 -9.52
N ARG A 105 -14.26 -7.67 -9.71
CA ARG A 105 -13.01 -8.35 -10.06
C ARG A 105 -12.52 -9.22 -8.91
N LEU A 106 -12.60 -8.72 -7.68
CA LEU A 106 -12.23 -9.41 -6.45
C LEU A 106 -13.24 -10.47 -6.01
N ARG A 107 -14.43 -10.53 -6.66
CA ARG A 107 -15.49 -11.50 -6.39
C ARG A 107 -15.94 -11.50 -4.92
N THR A 108 -16.14 -10.32 -4.37
CA THR A 108 -16.56 -10.12 -2.98
C THR A 108 -17.56 -8.99 -2.89
N ASP A 109 -18.45 -9.07 -1.91
CA ASP A 109 -19.40 -7.98 -1.61
C ASP A 109 -18.82 -6.95 -0.64
N VAL A 110 -17.71 -7.30 0.04
CA VAL A 110 -17.07 -6.45 1.05
C VAL A 110 -15.56 -6.41 0.83
N ILE A 111 -14.98 -5.21 0.84
CA ILE A 111 -13.54 -4.97 0.89
C ILE A 111 -13.21 -4.42 2.28
N ASP A 112 -12.18 -4.98 2.93
CA ASP A 112 -11.85 -4.58 4.29
C ASP A 112 -11.27 -3.16 4.35
N LEU A 113 -10.34 -2.81 3.45
CA LEU A 113 -9.77 -1.46 3.38
C LEU A 113 -9.72 -0.98 1.93
N VAL A 114 -10.27 0.21 1.67
CA VAL A 114 -10.09 0.91 0.39
C VAL A 114 -9.25 2.17 0.61
N GLN A 115 -8.26 2.37 -0.24
CA GLN A 115 -7.40 3.54 -0.18
C GLN A 115 -7.58 4.44 -1.39
N HIS A 116 -7.53 5.77 -1.17
CA HIS A 116 -7.26 6.73 -2.23
C HIS A 116 -5.82 6.48 -2.72
N HIS A 117 -5.69 6.09 -3.99
CA HIS A 117 -4.42 5.70 -4.59
C HIS A 117 -3.63 6.90 -5.09
N GLU A 118 -2.30 6.77 -5.09
CA GLU A 118 -1.38 7.76 -5.68
C GLU A 118 -1.71 9.21 -5.33
N VAL A 119 -1.90 9.52 -4.05
CA VAL A 119 -1.96 10.90 -3.58
C VAL A 119 -0.55 11.46 -3.69
N ILE A 120 -0.25 12.05 -4.85
CA ILE A 120 1.11 12.46 -5.28
C ILE A 120 1.21 13.95 -5.62
N ARG A 121 0.09 14.70 -5.53
CA ARG A 121 -0.01 16.13 -5.76
C ARG A 121 -0.63 16.83 -4.56
N PHE A 122 -0.30 18.10 -4.35
CA PHE A 122 -0.87 18.88 -3.25
C PHE A 122 -2.36 19.21 -3.43
N ASP A 123 -2.87 19.18 -4.66
CA ASP A 123 -4.30 19.35 -4.95
C ASP A 123 -5.12 18.06 -4.81
N ASP A 124 -4.49 16.89 -4.85
CA ASP A 124 -5.19 15.61 -4.71
C ASP A 124 -6.12 15.56 -3.47
N PRO A 125 -5.68 15.94 -2.23
CA PRO A 125 -6.58 15.88 -1.07
C PRO A 125 -7.76 16.85 -1.18
N HIS A 126 -7.60 18.02 -1.79
CA HIS A 126 -8.71 18.96 -1.99
C HIS A 126 -9.77 18.41 -2.95
N ARG A 127 -9.34 17.69 -4.01
CA ARG A 127 -10.26 16.98 -4.91
C ARG A 127 -10.95 15.80 -4.22
N ILE A 128 -10.21 15.05 -3.41
CA ILE A 128 -10.74 13.91 -2.64
C ILE A 128 -11.84 14.34 -1.68
N PHE A 129 -11.67 15.47 -1.00
CA PHE A 129 -12.60 16.01 0.00
C PHE A 129 -13.57 17.07 -0.52
N ASP A 130 -13.59 17.36 -1.85
CA ASP A 130 -14.65 18.14 -2.47
C ASP A 130 -16.01 17.47 -2.18
N PRO A 131 -17.13 18.21 -2.03
CA PRO A 131 -18.48 17.62 -1.83
C PRO A 131 -18.84 16.54 -2.86
N GLU A 132 -18.38 16.68 -4.11
CA GLU A 132 -18.50 15.67 -5.17
C GLU A 132 -17.19 14.87 -5.36
N GLY A 133 -16.35 14.82 -4.33
CA GLY A 133 -15.06 14.15 -4.33
C GLY A 133 -15.16 12.67 -4.00
N ALA A 134 -14.03 12.00 -4.17
CA ALA A 134 -13.92 10.54 -4.01
C ALA A 134 -14.24 10.07 -2.58
N HIS A 135 -13.96 10.89 -1.56
CA HIS A 135 -14.21 10.48 -0.18
C HIS A 135 -15.71 10.28 0.11
N ALA A 136 -16.58 11.10 -0.48
CA ALA A 136 -18.02 10.94 -0.35
C ALA A 136 -18.49 9.57 -0.87
N ALA A 137 -17.95 9.10 -2.00
CA ALA A 137 -18.26 7.77 -2.52
C ALA A 137 -17.81 6.63 -1.59
N LEU A 138 -16.66 6.76 -0.94
CA LEU A 138 -16.18 5.75 0.01
C LEU A 138 -17.00 5.75 1.31
N GLU A 139 -17.44 6.90 1.81
CA GLU A 139 -18.33 6.95 2.97
C GLU A 139 -19.73 6.37 2.67
N GLU A 140 -20.26 6.60 1.47
CA GLU A 140 -21.50 5.94 1.02
C GLU A 140 -21.34 4.41 0.94
N ALA A 141 -20.22 3.94 0.39
CA ALA A 141 -19.90 2.52 0.33
C ALA A 141 -19.71 1.90 1.72
N ARG A 142 -19.13 2.67 2.65
CA ARG A 142 -18.97 2.28 4.06
C ARG A 142 -20.34 2.18 4.76
N ALA A 143 -21.20 3.16 4.57
CA ALA A 143 -22.57 3.13 5.09
C ALA A 143 -23.39 1.98 4.51
N ALA A 144 -23.15 1.60 3.25
CA ALA A 144 -23.77 0.46 2.60
C ALA A 144 -23.15 -0.92 2.97
N GLY A 145 -22.11 -0.93 3.82
CA GLY A 145 -21.42 -2.15 4.25
C GLY A 145 -20.50 -2.79 3.19
N LYS A 146 -20.23 -2.09 2.08
CA LYS A 146 -19.31 -2.56 1.03
C LYS A 146 -17.84 -2.37 1.38
N VAL A 147 -17.52 -1.39 2.24
CA VAL A 147 -16.18 -1.01 2.70
C VAL A 147 -16.19 -0.92 4.22
N ARG A 148 -15.16 -1.47 4.87
CA ARG A 148 -15.06 -1.39 6.35
C ARG A 148 -14.19 -0.23 6.81
N TYR A 149 -13.05 -0.04 6.16
CA TYR A 149 -12.04 0.95 6.52
C TYR A 149 -11.60 1.75 5.31
N VAL A 150 -11.21 3.00 5.54
CA VAL A 150 -10.74 3.92 4.50
C VAL A 150 -9.36 4.44 4.83
N GLY A 151 -8.49 4.52 3.82
CA GLY A 151 -7.14 5.03 3.94
C GLY A 151 -6.67 5.77 2.70
N PHE A 152 -5.40 6.08 2.66
CA PHE A 152 -4.76 6.60 1.44
C PHE A 152 -3.32 6.11 1.29
N THR A 153 -2.80 6.24 0.08
CA THR A 153 -1.41 5.92 -0.26
C THR A 153 -0.82 6.93 -1.23
N GLY A 154 0.45 7.11 -1.15
CA GLY A 154 1.28 7.87 -2.08
C GLY A 154 2.74 7.53 -1.88
N HIS A 155 3.61 8.06 -2.72
CA HIS A 155 5.02 7.67 -2.68
C HIS A 155 5.98 8.82 -3.06
N LYS A 156 5.44 9.95 -3.49
CA LYS A 156 6.21 11.03 -4.10
C LYS A 156 6.96 11.88 -3.08
N ASP A 157 6.26 12.39 -2.08
CA ASP A 157 6.82 13.31 -1.10
C ASP A 157 6.08 13.19 0.25
N PRO A 158 6.79 13.12 1.39
CA PRO A 158 6.18 13.05 2.70
C PRO A 158 5.34 14.29 3.04
N HIS A 159 5.62 15.46 2.48
CA HIS A 159 4.83 16.67 2.73
C HIS A 159 3.42 16.57 2.13
N ILE A 160 3.26 15.84 1.02
CA ILE A 160 1.93 15.57 0.46
C ILE A 160 1.12 14.71 1.42
N HIS A 161 1.73 13.70 2.07
CA HIS A 161 1.07 12.89 3.08
C HIS A 161 0.65 13.73 4.30
N LEU A 162 1.55 14.57 4.80
CA LEU A 162 1.23 15.47 5.93
C LEU A 162 0.08 16.43 5.58
N HIS A 163 0.12 17.01 4.38
CA HIS A 163 -0.96 17.86 3.88
C HIS A 163 -2.28 17.10 3.75
N THR A 164 -2.24 15.86 3.25
CA THR A 164 -3.45 15.01 3.16
C THR A 164 -4.06 14.74 4.54
N LEU A 165 -3.23 14.48 5.55
CA LEU A 165 -3.70 14.31 6.93
C LEU A 165 -4.27 15.60 7.51
N GLU A 166 -3.69 16.76 7.17
CA GLU A 166 -4.20 18.08 7.59
C GLU A 166 -5.58 18.35 6.97
N VAL A 167 -5.71 18.24 5.65
CA VAL A 167 -6.99 18.44 4.95
C VAL A 167 -8.06 17.46 5.46
N ALA A 168 -7.71 16.20 5.70
CA ALA A 168 -8.64 15.23 6.29
C ALA A 168 -9.16 15.69 7.65
N ARG A 169 -8.27 16.20 8.53
CA ARG A 169 -8.68 16.74 9.86
C ARG A 169 -9.60 17.95 9.73
N GLU A 170 -9.37 18.85 8.78
CA GLU A 170 -10.25 20.00 8.49
C GLU A 170 -11.66 19.55 8.11
N HIS A 171 -11.79 18.40 7.44
CA HIS A 171 -13.06 17.76 7.11
C HIS A 171 -13.60 16.82 8.20
N GLY A 172 -12.98 16.78 9.39
CA GLY A 172 -13.40 15.93 10.50
C GLY A 172 -13.14 14.44 10.27
N VAL A 173 -12.26 14.09 9.32
CA VAL A 173 -11.93 12.72 8.95
C VAL A 173 -10.59 12.29 9.54
N ARG A 174 -10.56 11.07 10.08
CA ARG A 174 -9.35 10.36 10.44
C ARG A 174 -9.30 9.07 9.63
N PHE A 175 -8.26 8.89 8.85
CA PHE A 175 -8.03 7.65 8.11
C PHE A 175 -7.74 6.47 9.05
N ASP A 176 -8.20 5.27 8.68
CA ASP A 176 -7.95 4.04 9.42
C ASP A 176 -6.54 3.50 9.20
N ALA A 177 -6.00 3.66 7.99
CA ALA A 177 -4.63 3.26 7.62
C ALA A 177 -4.03 4.18 6.56
N VAL A 178 -2.70 4.27 6.56
CA VAL A 178 -1.92 5.01 5.56
C VAL A 178 -0.78 4.14 5.06
N GLN A 179 -0.64 4.06 3.73
CA GLN A 179 0.42 3.30 3.07
C GLN A 179 1.45 4.24 2.46
N MET A 180 2.72 3.96 2.73
CA MET A 180 3.84 4.81 2.28
C MET A 180 5.13 4.00 2.12
N PRO A 181 6.10 4.49 1.35
CA PRO A 181 7.42 3.88 1.29
C PRO A 181 8.08 3.87 2.67
N LEU A 182 8.51 2.70 3.13
CA LEU A 182 9.30 2.52 4.33
C LEU A 182 10.39 1.49 4.02
N ASN A 183 11.61 1.96 3.90
CA ASN A 183 12.75 1.15 3.53
C ASN A 183 14.06 1.79 4.03
N VAL A 184 15.14 1.06 3.96
CA VAL A 184 16.44 1.49 4.47
C VAL A 184 17.03 2.71 3.76
N MET A 185 16.60 3.03 2.52
CA MET A 185 17.02 4.23 1.78
C MET A 185 16.17 5.45 2.17
N ASP A 186 14.88 5.23 2.48
CA ASP A 186 13.93 6.27 2.89
C ASP A 186 14.45 7.09 4.08
N ALA A 187 15.14 6.44 5.03
CA ALA A 187 15.73 7.11 6.18
C ALA A 187 16.66 8.29 5.82
N HIS A 188 17.17 8.35 4.58
CA HIS A 188 18.18 9.32 4.15
C HIS A 188 17.66 10.43 3.23
N TYR A 189 16.59 10.16 2.46
CA TYR A 189 16.13 11.08 1.42
C TYR A 189 14.62 11.25 1.40
N ARG A 190 14.12 12.49 1.58
CA ARG A 190 12.67 12.80 1.65
C ARG A 190 11.90 11.75 2.45
N SER A 191 12.32 11.59 3.70
CA SER A 191 11.96 10.46 4.55
C SER A 191 10.50 10.50 5.02
N PHE A 192 9.73 9.50 4.65
CA PHE A 192 8.41 9.21 5.22
C PHE A 192 8.54 8.71 6.65
N GLU A 193 9.57 7.90 6.93
CA GLU A 193 9.87 7.40 8.26
C GLU A 193 10.04 8.53 9.28
N LYS A 194 10.82 9.57 8.92
CA LYS A 194 11.12 10.66 9.85
C LYS A 194 10.02 11.70 9.98
N ARG A 195 9.17 11.85 8.94
CA ARG A 195 8.20 12.95 8.88
C ARG A 195 6.76 12.51 9.09
N VAL A 196 6.35 11.39 8.47
CA VAL A 196 4.95 10.93 8.45
C VAL A 196 4.71 9.87 9.52
N LEU A 197 5.61 8.91 9.65
CA LEU A 197 5.46 7.78 10.57
C LEU A 197 5.17 8.20 12.02
N PRO A 198 5.85 9.20 12.62
CA PRO A 198 5.54 9.64 13.98
C PRO A 198 4.11 10.18 14.15
N GLU A 199 3.59 10.87 13.12
CA GLU A 199 2.21 11.40 13.12
C GLU A 199 1.19 10.25 13.13
N LEU A 200 1.39 9.24 12.26
CA LEU A 200 0.49 8.09 12.18
C LEU A 200 0.46 7.29 13.47
N VAL A 201 1.62 7.06 14.06
CA VAL A 201 1.74 6.33 15.34
C VAL A 201 1.04 7.09 16.46
N ARG A 202 1.28 8.40 16.57
CA ARG A 202 0.63 9.26 17.58
C ARG A 202 -0.89 9.22 17.45
N ASP A 203 -1.42 9.27 16.22
CA ASP A 203 -2.85 9.34 15.95
C ASP A 203 -3.51 7.95 15.91
N GLY A 204 -2.76 6.86 16.14
CA GLY A 204 -3.28 5.49 16.13
C GLY A 204 -3.74 5.02 14.75
N ILE A 205 -3.19 5.61 13.67
CA ILE A 205 -3.48 5.23 12.28
C ILE A 205 -2.63 4.01 11.91
N GLY A 206 -3.23 3.02 11.26
CA GLY A 206 -2.52 1.82 10.79
C GLY A 206 -1.42 2.16 9.78
N VAL A 207 -0.20 1.72 10.05
CA VAL A 207 0.97 1.99 9.19
C VAL A 207 1.22 0.83 8.25
N LEU A 208 1.06 1.05 6.95
CA LEU A 208 1.35 0.08 5.91
C LEU A 208 2.65 0.47 5.19
N GLY A 209 3.73 -0.26 5.48
CA GLY A 209 5.01 -0.04 4.79
C GLY A 209 5.00 -0.73 3.42
N MET A 210 5.35 0.00 2.38
CA MET A 210 5.52 -0.55 1.03
C MET A 210 6.90 -0.22 0.47
N LYS A 211 7.23 -0.82 -0.68
CA LYS A 211 8.48 -0.55 -1.41
C LYS A 211 9.73 -0.79 -0.55
N SER A 212 9.68 -1.79 0.34
CA SER A 212 10.83 -2.18 1.19
C SER A 212 12.10 -2.48 0.39
N MET A 213 11.95 -2.96 -0.85
CA MET A 213 13.04 -3.19 -1.81
C MET A 213 12.95 -2.30 -3.06
N GLY A 214 12.03 -1.29 -3.08
CA GLY A 214 11.86 -0.37 -4.21
C GLY A 214 11.60 -1.08 -5.55
N ASN A 215 10.80 -2.12 -5.58
CA ASN A 215 10.61 -2.99 -6.75
C ASN A 215 11.94 -3.62 -7.24
N GLY A 216 12.79 -4.03 -6.32
CA GLY A 216 14.10 -4.62 -6.60
C GLY A 216 15.20 -3.60 -6.95
N VAL A 217 14.85 -2.32 -7.12
CA VAL A 217 15.83 -1.26 -7.47
C VAL A 217 16.84 -1.06 -6.34
N ILE A 218 16.41 -1.07 -5.09
CA ILE A 218 17.28 -0.89 -3.91
C ILE A 218 18.35 -1.99 -3.87
N LEU A 219 18.00 -3.22 -4.23
CA LEU A 219 18.96 -4.34 -4.23
C LEU A 219 20.09 -4.16 -5.27
N LYS A 220 19.83 -3.42 -6.36
CA LYS A 220 20.85 -3.12 -7.38
C LYS A 220 21.94 -2.17 -6.87
N SER A 221 21.73 -1.52 -5.73
CA SER A 221 22.77 -0.73 -5.06
C SER A 221 23.93 -1.61 -4.53
N GLY A 222 23.69 -2.93 -4.37
CA GLY A 222 24.66 -3.86 -3.78
C GLY A 222 24.94 -3.64 -2.29
N THR A 223 24.19 -2.72 -1.63
CA THR A 223 24.42 -2.36 -0.23
C THR A 223 23.65 -3.22 0.75
N VAL A 224 22.53 -3.80 0.35
CA VAL A 224 21.63 -4.57 1.24
C VAL A 224 21.08 -5.81 0.57
N THR A 225 20.74 -6.82 1.37
CA THR A 225 20.04 -8.04 0.98
C THR A 225 18.53 -7.90 1.14
N PRO A 226 17.72 -8.76 0.49
CA PRO A 226 16.26 -8.76 0.69
C PRO A 226 15.84 -8.92 2.15
N VAL A 227 16.55 -9.78 2.91
CA VAL A 227 16.25 -10.02 4.32
C VAL A 227 16.55 -8.79 5.17
N GLU A 228 17.69 -8.11 4.96
CA GLU A 228 18.01 -6.84 5.64
C GLU A 228 16.94 -5.77 5.35
N CYS A 229 16.46 -5.66 4.10
CA CYS A 229 15.40 -4.72 3.73
C CYS A 229 14.09 -5.02 4.48
N LEU A 230 13.67 -6.30 4.53
CA LEU A 230 12.46 -6.70 5.24
C LEU A 230 12.59 -6.53 6.75
N HIS A 231 13.72 -6.93 7.33
CA HIS A 231 13.98 -6.75 8.77
C HIS A 231 14.00 -5.28 9.17
N TYR A 232 14.60 -4.40 8.35
CA TYR A 232 14.55 -2.96 8.60
C TYR A 232 13.11 -2.44 8.63
N ALA A 233 12.31 -2.75 7.60
CA ALA A 233 10.93 -2.30 7.51
C ALA A 233 10.05 -2.90 8.63
N LEU A 234 10.28 -4.15 9.02
CA LEU A 234 9.60 -4.81 10.14
C LEU A 234 10.02 -4.22 11.51
N ASN A 235 11.21 -3.64 11.61
CA ASN A 235 11.70 -3.01 12.84
C ASN A 235 11.02 -1.66 13.11
N LEU A 236 10.50 -1.01 12.09
CA LEU A 236 9.69 0.20 12.25
C LEU A 236 8.31 -0.16 12.85
N PRO A 237 7.61 0.79 13.49
CA PRO A 237 6.28 0.57 14.06
C PRO A 237 5.20 0.45 12.96
N THR A 238 5.42 -0.48 12.03
CA THR A 238 4.48 -0.84 10.96
C THR A 238 3.43 -1.81 11.48
N SER A 239 2.19 -1.70 11.01
CA SER A 239 1.18 -2.75 11.16
C SER A 239 1.43 -3.89 10.17
N VAL A 240 1.79 -3.56 8.94
CA VAL A 240 2.10 -4.52 7.86
C VAL A 240 3.25 -4.00 7.02
N VAL A 241 4.16 -4.87 6.61
CA VAL A 241 5.13 -4.64 5.54
C VAL A 241 4.67 -5.38 4.30
N ILE A 242 4.25 -4.64 3.27
CA ILE A 242 3.74 -5.20 2.02
C ILE A 242 4.92 -5.49 1.09
N THR A 243 4.99 -6.73 0.60
CA THR A 243 6.02 -7.18 -0.33
C THR A 243 5.42 -7.86 -1.54
N GLY A 244 5.97 -7.59 -2.74
CA GLY A 244 5.61 -8.23 -3.98
C GLY A 244 6.39 -9.53 -4.18
N CYS A 245 5.72 -10.57 -4.70
CA CYS A 245 6.33 -11.87 -4.95
C CYS A 245 5.98 -12.35 -6.36
N GLU A 246 6.99 -12.70 -7.15
CA GLU A 246 6.86 -13.20 -8.52
C GLU A 246 7.05 -14.72 -8.61
N SER A 247 7.47 -15.35 -7.52
CA SER A 247 7.65 -16.80 -7.42
C SER A 247 7.35 -17.31 -6.01
N ILE A 248 7.20 -18.63 -5.88
CA ILE A 248 7.00 -19.30 -4.60
C ILE A 248 8.25 -19.13 -3.70
N GLU A 249 9.44 -19.17 -4.29
CA GLU A 249 10.72 -19.04 -3.57
C GLU A 249 10.86 -17.65 -2.95
N ILE A 250 10.48 -16.59 -3.69
CA ILE A 250 10.48 -15.20 -3.17
C ILE A 250 9.44 -15.05 -2.05
N LEU A 251 8.26 -15.65 -2.21
CA LEU A 251 7.23 -15.67 -1.16
C LEU A 251 7.74 -16.37 0.10
N ASP A 252 8.27 -17.59 -0.04
CA ASP A 252 8.79 -18.36 1.09
C ASP A 252 9.94 -17.62 1.78
N GLN A 253 10.86 -17.00 1.04
CA GLN A 253 11.93 -16.14 1.60
C GLN A 253 11.36 -14.98 2.43
N ALA A 254 10.32 -14.29 1.93
CA ALA A 254 9.70 -13.18 2.65
C ALA A 254 9.00 -13.65 3.94
N ILE A 255 8.32 -14.79 3.89
CA ILE A 255 7.67 -15.40 5.06
C ILE A 255 8.72 -15.82 6.10
N ASP A 256 9.80 -16.48 5.66
CA ASP A 256 10.88 -16.94 6.55
C ASP A 256 11.63 -15.75 7.17
N ALA A 257 11.82 -14.65 6.42
CA ALA A 257 12.36 -13.41 6.96
C ALA A 257 11.47 -12.83 8.07
N ALA A 258 10.14 -12.78 7.85
CA ALA A 258 9.21 -12.30 8.87
C ALA A 258 9.15 -13.22 10.10
N ALA A 259 9.18 -14.52 9.89
CA ALA A 259 9.13 -15.52 10.94
C ALA A 259 10.43 -15.56 11.79
N SER A 260 11.58 -15.30 11.18
CA SER A 260 12.86 -15.23 11.86
C SER A 260 13.19 -13.84 12.43
N PHE A 261 12.38 -12.83 12.11
CA PHE A 261 12.61 -11.46 12.55
C PHE A 261 12.74 -11.37 14.09
N ARG A 262 13.74 -10.63 14.52
CA ARG A 262 13.89 -10.17 15.90
C ARG A 262 14.17 -8.67 15.86
N PRO A 263 13.69 -7.90 16.84
CA PRO A 263 13.97 -6.47 16.90
C PRO A 263 15.48 -6.21 16.77
N LEU A 264 15.82 -5.32 15.84
CA LEU A 264 17.20 -4.88 15.65
C LEU A 264 17.61 -3.99 16.82
N SER A 265 18.86 -4.11 17.26
CA SER A 265 19.43 -3.16 18.19
C SER A 265 19.67 -1.79 17.52
N ASP A 266 19.80 -0.74 18.31
CA ASP A 266 20.14 0.60 17.80
C ASP A 266 21.46 0.58 17.03
N ASP A 267 22.43 -0.22 17.46
CA ASP A 267 23.70 -0.40 16.76
C ASP A 267 23.55 -1.11 15.42
N ASP A 268 22.68 -2.13 15.33
CA ASP A 268 22.38 -2.80 14.05
C ASP A 268 21.70 -1.85 13.07
N VAL A 269 20.73 -1.08 13.54
CA VAL A 269 20.06 -0.05 12.73
C VAL A 269 21.07 1.00 12.27
N ALA A 270 21.92 1.51 13.17
CA ALA A 270 22.95 2.49 12.84
C ALA A 270 23.93 1.95 11.79
N ALA A 271 24.36 0.69 11.92
CA ALA A 271 25.25 0.04 10.97
C ALA A 271 24.61 -0.10 9.56
N LEU A 272 23.33 -0.51 9.49
CA LEU A 272 22.59 -0.57 8.23
C LEU A 272 22.46 0.81 7.58
N LEU A 273 22.12 1.83 8.36
CA LEU A 273 21.99 3.19 7.87
C LEU A 273 23.34 3.78 7.42
N ALA A 274 24.42 3.55 8.17
CA ALA A 274 25.76 3.97 7.75
C ALA A 274 26.18 3.32 6.42
N LYS A 275 25.89 2.03 6.25
CA LYS A 275 26.16 1.26 5.03
C LYS A 275 25.39 1.79 3.81
N THR A 276 24.15 2.27 3.99
CA THR A 276 23.27 2.72 2.91
C THR A 276 23.34 4.22 2.61
N ALA A 277 23.80 5.03 3.56
CA ALA A 277 23.83 6.49 3.46
C ALA A 277 24.48 7.04 2.16
N PRO A 278 25.66 6.55 1.71
CA PRO A 278 26.27 7.06 0.49
C PRO A 278 25.40 6.78 -0.77
N ALA A 279 24.78 5.61 -0.84
CA ALA A 279 23.94 5.23 -1.97
C ALA A 279 22.59 5.98 -1.95
N ALA A 280 22.04 6.26 -0.78
CA ALA A 280 20.73 6.87 -0.59
C ALA A 280 20.69 8.40 -0.72
N ALA A 281 21.86 9.07 -0.67
CA ALA A 281 21.97 10.53 -0.50
C ALA A 281 21.19 11.36 -1.53
N THR A 282 21.00 10.88 -2.75
CA THR A 282 20.30 11.58 -3.84
C THR A 282 18.92 11.02 -4.15
N GLY A 283 18.48 9.96 -3.47
CA GLY A 283 17.24 9.25 -3.79
C GLY A 283 17.29 8.44 -5.10
N ALA A 284 18.48 8.18 -5.66
CA ALA A 284 18.64 7.49 -6.95
C ALA A 284 18.06 6.06 -6.93
N TRP A 285 18.05 5.41 -5.76
CA TRP A 285 17.49 4.07 -5.58
C TRP A 285 16.01 4.06 -5.19
N GLU A 286 15.40 5.23 -5.14
CA GLU A 286 13.97 5.43 -4.90
C GLU A 286 13.31 6.21 -6.05
N PRO A 287 13.30 5.66 -7.29
CA PRO A 287 12.81 6.37 -8.47
C PRO A 287 11.34 6.78 -8.38
N PHE A 288 10.56 6.15 -7.50
CA PHE A 288 9.20 6.58 -7.19
C PHE A 288 9.13 7.97 -6.51
N LYS A 289 10.21 8.44 -5.84
CA LYS A 289 10.32 9.79 -5.31
C LYS A 289 10.87 10.79 -6.35
N THR A 290 11.78 10.34 -7.22
CA THR A 290 12.65 11.21 -8.05
C THR A 290 12.28 11.24 -9.52
N SER A 291 11.35 10.37 -9.98
CA SER A 291 10.92 10.32 -11.39
C SER A 291 9.40 10.09 -11.46
N SER A 292 8.84 10.17 -12.68
CA SER A 292 7.41 9.93 -12.93
C SER A 292 7.09 8.49 -13.37
N ILE A 293 8.05 7.58 -13.40
CA ILE A 293 7.85 6.21 -13.92
C ILE A 293 6.93 5.34 -13.07
N PHE A 294 6.60 5.79 -11.84
CA PHE A 294 5.67 5.13 -10.94
C PHE A 294 4.38 5.94 -10.74
N ASP A 295 4.18 7.02 -11.49
CA ASP A 295 3.06 7.93 -11.34
C ASP A 295 1.97 7.59 -12.37
N SER A 296 1.26 6.48 -12.15
CA SER A 296 0.23 5.96 -13.08
C SER A 296 -0.86 7.00 -13.36
N THR A 297 -1.30 7.73 -12.34
CA THR A 297 -2.31 8.78 -12.47
C THR A 297 -1.82 10.05 -13.19
N ALA A 298 -0.52 10.21 -13.37
CA ALA A 298 0.04 11.27 -14.21
C ALA A 298 0.10 10.85 -15.69
N VAL A 299 0.26 9.56 -15.96
CA VAL A 299 0.21 8.99 -17.32
C VAL A 299 -1.24 8.83 -17.78
N HIS A 300 -2.14 8.53 -16.86
CA HIS A 300 -3.57 8.28 -17.09
C HIS A 300 -4.44 9.26 -16.29
N PRO A 301 -4.41 10.58 -16.60
CA PRO A 301 -5.18 11.58 -15.87
C PRO A 301 -6.70 11.35 -15.97
N GLU A 302 -7.17 10.66 -17.01
CA GLU A 302 -8.57 10.27 -17.20
C GLU A 302 -9.09 9.34 -16.08
N TRP A 303 -8.22 8.63 -15.37
CA TRP A 303 -8.61 7.79 -14.24
C TRP A 303 -9.06 8.59 -13.02
N LEU A 304 -8.64 9.86 -12.93
CA LEU A 304 -9.03 10.74 -11.82
C LEU A 304 -10.49 11.19 -11.92
N GLY A 305 -11.09 11.14 -13.12
CA GLY A 305 -12.41 11.68 -13.40
C GLY A 305 -12.40 13.19 -13.64
N GLU A 306 -13.56 13.72 -13.98
CA GLU A 306 -13.74 15.14 -14.24
C GLU A 306 -13.55 15.98 -12.98
N GLU A 307 -13.11 17.23 -13.17
CA GLU A 307 -13.10 18.22 -12.09
C GLU A 307 -14.54 18.57 -11.69
N SER A 308 -14.72 18.97 -10.43
CA SER A 308 -16.03 19.43 -9.97
C SER A 308 -16.52 20.64 -10.78
N GLU A 309 -17.85 20.81 -10.91
CA GLU A 309 -18.47 21.94 -11.60
C GLU A 309 -17.92 23.29 -11.08
N ARG A 310 -17.63 23.37 -9.78
CA ARG A 310 -17.02 24.53 -9.14
C ARG A 310 -15.65 24.86 -9.73
N VAL A 311 -14.80 23.84 -9.94
CA VAL A 311 -13.46 24.02 -10.51
C VAL A 311 -13.55 24.30 -12.01
N GLN A 312 -14.45 23.62 -12.73
CA GLN A 312 -14.70 23.86 -14.15
C GLN A 312 -15.16 25.30 -14.41
N ALA A 313 -15.98 25.87 -13.51
CA ALA A 313 -16.45 27.26 -13.61
C ALA A 313 -15.33 28.31 -13.41
N LEU A 314 -14.18 27.92 -12.82
CA LEU A 314 -13.02 28.78 -12.65
C LEU A 314 -12.03 28.73 -13.85
N SER A 315 -12.23 27.79 -14.75
CA SER A 315 -11.37 27.65 -15.93
C SER A 315 -11.55 28.85 -16.88
N PRO A 316 -10.48 29.52 -17.31
CA PRO A 316 -10.59 30.53 -18.36
C PRO A 316 -11.06 29.85 -19.64
N GLY A 317 -12.14 30.37 -20.22
CA GLY A 317 -12.71 29.89 -21.49
C GLY A 317 -11.79 30.08 -22.69
#